data_edc663de7a7c2753024b58c997a3567a
#
_entry.id   edc663de7a7c2753024b58c997a3567a
#
_cell.length_a   1.000
_cell.length_b   1.000
_cell.length_c   1.000
_cell.angle_alpha   90.00
_cell.angle_beta   90.00
_cell.angle_gamma   90.00
#
_symmetry.space_group_name_H-M   'P 1'
#
loop_
_entity.id
_entity.type
_entity.pdbx_description
1 polymer ?
#
loop_
_entity_poly.entity_id
_entity_poly.type
_entity_poly.pdbx_seq_one_letter_code
_entity_poly.pdbx_strand_id
1 'polypeptide(L)'
;ESLYYEQSHNGSTPQYGGNISAIDWSVADESDTYGKRGYTFSYDGMSRLTATGYLENGKRNNHFSTSYKYDLMGNILSLRREGLLNSGNYGTIDDLTYSYKGNQVVKIDDAAEESPSYKGAMHFRDYADEETEYTYDANGNMLTDSNKGITSIDYNVLDLPQCISTKSRALFKEDSNDTIYYTYSADGTKLRSTYK
;
A
#
# COMPACT_ATOMS: atom_id res chain seq x y z
N GLU A 1 11.43 -5.25 21.05
CA GLU A 1 11.46 -5.70 19.65
C GLU A 1 12.71 -6.55 19.39
N SER A 2 12.55 -7.67 18.66
CA SER A 2 13.65 -8.58 18.28
C SER A 2 13.56 -8.89 16.79
N LEU A 3 14.70 -8.84 16.08
CA LEU A 3 14.81 -9.17 14.67
C LEU A 3 15.61 -10.47 14.53
N TYR A 4 15.17 -11.35 13.63
CA TYR A 4 15.79 -12.64 13.33
C TYR A 4 16.18 -12.70 11.86
N TYR A 5 17.33 -13.28 11.56
CA TYR A 5 17.89 -13.38 10.20
C TYR A 5 18.24 -14.83 9.86
N GLU A 6 19.36 -15.31 10.32
CA GLU A 6 19.94 -16.62 10.02
C GLU A 6 19.40 -17.77 10.90
N GLN A 7 18.48 -17.45 11.81
CA GLN A 7 17.85 -18.41 12.71
C GLN A 7 16.39 -18.60 12.32
N SER A 8 15.94 -19.86 12.36
CA SER A 8 14.51 -20.15 12.29
C SER A 8 13.85 -19.70 13.58
N HIS A 9 12.83 -18.86 13.48
CA HIS A 9 12.04 -18.37 14.61
C HIS A 9 10.55 -18.46 14.26
N ASN A 10 9.77 -19.14 15.10
CA ASN A 10 8.33 -19.35 14.89
C ASN A 10 8.00 -19.96 13.50
N GLY A 11 8.88 -20.82 12.99
CA GLY A 11 8.72 -21.49 11.69
C GLY A 11 9.13 -20.63 10.48
N SER A 12 9.86 -19.53 10.68
CA SER A 12 10.48 -18.79 9.57
C SER A 12 11.61 -19.57 8.93
N THR A 13 11.85 -19.31 7.64
CA THR A 13 13.03 -19.82 6.93
C THR A 13 14.20 -18.87 7.19
N PRO A 14 15.37 -19.36 7.67
CA PRO A 14 16.57 -18.56 7.83
C PRO A 14 16.97 -17.83 6.55
N GLN A 15 17.45 -16.58 6.71
CA GLN A 15 17.84 -15.71 5.60
C GLN A 15 19.30 -15.29 5.74
N TYR A 16 20.17 -15.90 4.94
CA TYR A 16 21.62 -15.65 4.99
C TYR A 16 22.08 -14.48 4.10
N GLY A 17 21.17 -13.93 3.31
CA GLY A 17 21.41 -12.77 2.42
C GLY A 17 21.14 -11.40 3.06
N GLY A 18 20.89 -11.37 4.39
CA GLY A 18 20.61 -10.12 5.11
C GLY A 18 19.12 -9.73 5.18
N ASN A 19 18.22 -10.51 4.59
CA ASN A 19 16.79 -10.32 4.76
C ASN A 19 16.35 -10.74 6.18
N ILE A 20 15.36 -10.05 6.73
CA ILE A 20 14.77 -10.41 8.02
C ILE A 20 13.93 -11.68 7.85
N SER A 21 14.20 -12.73 8.63
CA SER A 21 13.41 -13.97 8.60
C SER A 21 12.15 -13.87 9.47
N ALA A 22 12.25 -13.18 10.61
CA ALA A 22 11.14 -12.94 11.53
C ALA A 22 11.37 -11.69 12.39
N ILE A 23 10.29 -11.16 12.95
CA ILE A 23 10.30 -10.07 13.93
C ILE A 23 9.30 -10.39 15.04
N ASP A 24 9.68 -10.09 16.28
CA ASP A 24 8.78 -10.10 17.44
C ASP A 24 8.80 -8.76 18.16
N TRP A 25 7.64 -8.37 18.68
CA TRP A 25 7.51 -7.22 19.57
C TRP A 25 6.45 -7.46 20.64
N SER A 26 6.49 -6.67 21.71
CA SER A 26 5.44 -6.61 22.71
C SER A 26 5.09 -5.15 22.96
N VAL A 27 3.79 -4.90 23.08
CA VAL A 27 3.23 -3.59 23.43
C VAL A 27 2.28 -3.84 24.60
N ALA A 28 2.37 -3.02 25.66
CA ALA A 28 1.38 -3.03 26.71
C ALA A 28 0.02 -2.59 26.14
N ASP A 29 -1.03 -3.34 26.44
CA ASP A 29 -2.38 -2.91 26.21
C ASP A 29 -2.93 -2.09 27.39
N GLU A 30 -4.16 -1.61 27.32
CA GLU A 30 -4.81 -0.82 28.36
C GLU A 30 -4.96 -1.59 29.72
N SER A 31 -4.80 -2.92 29.69
CA SER A 31 -4.84 -3.79 30.88
C SER A 31 -3.46 -4.14 31.44
N ASP A 32 -2.40 -3.48 30.98
CA ASP A 32 -1.00 -3.81 31.30
C ASP A 32 -0.59 -5.26 30.92
N THR A 33 -1.36 -5.90 30.04
CA THR A 33 -1.06 -7.22 29.52
C THR A 33 -0.16 -7.12 28.30
N TYR A 34 1.08 -7.60 28.40
CA TYR A 34 2.03 -7.62 27.30
C TYR A 34 1.76 -8.81 26.36
N GLY A 35 0.98 -8.57 25.31
CA GLY A 35 0.81 -9.53 24.22
C GLY A 35 2.05 -9.56 23.32
N LYS A 36 2.63 -10.74 23.12
CA LYS A 36 3.71 -10.94 22.15
C LYS A 36 3.12 -11.08 20.75
N ARG A 37 3.57 -10.23 19.84
CA ARG A 37 3.20 -10.24 18.42
C ARG A 37 4.42 -10.41 17.55
N GLY A 38 4.23 -10.85 16.32
CA GLY A 38 5.35 -11.04 15.41
C GLY A 38 4.93 -11.25 13.96
N TYR A 39 5.92 -11.24 13.09
CA TYR A 39 5.80 -11.68 11.72
C TYR A 39 6.92 -12.66 11.36
N THR A 40 6.59 -13.60 10.49
CA THR A 40 7.57 -14.34 9.69
C THR A 40 7.51 -13.84 8.27
N PHE A 41 8.64 -13.84 7.57
CA PHE A 41 8.77 -13.35 6.21
C PHE A 41 9.21 -14.46 5.27
N SER A 42 8.64 -14.47 4.06
CA SER A 42 9.02 -15.39 2.98
C SER A 42 9.47 -14.57 1.78
N TYR A 43 10.51 -15.06 1.10
CA TYR A 43 11.11 -14.38 -0.04
C TYR A 43 11.23 -15.33 -1.22
N ASP A 44 11.29 -14.79 -2.43
CA ASP A 44 11.64 -15.53 -3.63
C ASP A 44 13.16 -15.57 -3.86
N GLY A 45 13.59 -16.21 -4.94
CA GLY A 45 15.01 -16.34 -5.30
C GLY A 45 15.70 -15.01 -5.64
N MET A 46 14.96 -13.93 -5.83
CA MET A 46 15.46 -12.58 -6.06
C MET A 46 15.39 -11.70 -4.79
N SER A 47 15.18 -12.30 -3.62
CA SER A 47 15.04 -11.62 -2.33
C SER A 47 13.85 -10.64 -2.25
N ARG A 48 12.80 -10.85 -3.07
CA ARG A 48 11.57 -10.08 -3.00
C ARG A 48 10.61 -10.73 -1.99
N LEU A 49 9.95 -9.91 -1.17
CA LEU A 49 8.97 -10.39 -0.18
C LEU A 49 7.76 -11.01 -0.89
N THR A 50 7.49 -12.30 -0.64
CA THR A 50 6.34 -13.01 -1.22
C THR A 50 5.19 -13.21 -0.25
N ALA A 51 5.49 -13.31 1.05
CA ALA A 51 4.45 -13.43 2.07
C ALA A 51 4.94 -13.00 3.45
N THR A 52 3.98 -12.55 4.28
CA THR A 52 4.17 -12.42 5.73
C THR A 52 3.19 -13.33 6.46
N GLY A 53 3.63 -13.95 7.56
CA GLY A 53 2.76 -14.71 8.44
C GLY A 53 2.68 -14.02 9.80
N TYR A 54 1.50 -13.51 10.17
CA TYR A 54 1.31 -12.85 11.46
C TYR A 54 1.20 -13.86 12.61
N LEU A 55 1.74 -13.48 13.77
CA LEU A 55 1.74 -14.30 14.98
C LEU A 55 1.20 -13.50 16.17
N GLU A 56 0.44 -14.19 16.99
CA GLU A 56 0.03 -13.74 18.33
C GLU A 56 0.44 -14.78 19.37
N ASN A 57 1.19 -14.36 20.37
CA ASN A 57 1.69 -15.23 21.44
C ASN A 57 2.40 -16.50 20.91
N GLY A 58 3.19 -16.33 19.84
CA GLY A 58 3.95 -17.39 19.16
C GLY A 58 3.12 -18.33 18.29
N LYS A 59 1.81 -18.08 18.13
CA LYS A 59 0.93 -18.87 17.27
C LYS A 59 0.62 -18.10 16.00
N ARG A 60 0.86 -18.75 14.84
CA ARG A 60 0.53 -18.19 13.54
C ARG A 60 -0.99 -18.13 13.37
N ASN A 61 -1.48 -16.99 12.91
CA ASN A 61 -2.83 -16.80 12.40
C ASN A 61 -2.76 -15.90 11.14
N ASN A 62 -3.89 -15.69 10.48
CA ASN A 62 -3.94 -14.88 9.26
C ASN A 62 -4.50 -13.48 9.49
N HIS A 63 -4.51 -12.99 10.72
CA HIS A 63 -5.20 -11.74 11.08
C HIS A 63 -4.68 -10.52 10.33
N PHE A 64 -3.37 -10.44 10.07
CA PHE A 64 -2.72 -9.32 9.41
C PHE A 64 -1.62 -9.77 8.44
N SER A 65 -1.78 -10.95 7.86
CA SER A 65 -0.85 -11.50 6.88
C SER A 65 -0.97 -10.80 5.54
N THR A 66 0.11 -10.83 4.76
CA THR A 66 0.14 -10.30 3.40
C THR A 66 0.76 -11.31 2.44
N SER A 67 0.41 -11.23 1.15
CA SER A 67 1.07 -11.99 0.10
C SER A 67 1.21 -11.17 -1.17
N TYR A 68 2.27 -11.47 -1.95
CA TYR A 68 2.64 -10.74 -3.15
C TYR A 68 3.01 -11.71 -4.27
N LYS A 69 2.69 -11.34 -5.52
CA LYS A 69 3.21 -11.97 -6.72
C LYS A 69 3.87 -10.91 -7.60
N TYR A 70 4.90 -11.31 -8.30
CA TYR A 70 5.69 -10.42 -9.15
C TYR A 70 5.86 -11.02 -10.55
N ASP A 71 6.05 -10.14 -11.54
CA ASP A 71 6.55 -10.53 -12.85
C ASP A 71 8.09 -10.66 -12.84
N LEU A 72 8.66 -10.98 -14.00
CA LEU A 72 10.11 -11.11 -14.17
C LEU A 72 10.84 -9.77 -14.06
N MET A 73 10.16 -8.65 -14.27
CA MET A 73 10.72 -7.30 -14.18
C MET A 73 10.68 -6.73 -12.75
N GLY A 74 9.95 -7.41 -11.84
CA GLY A 74 9.78 -6.98 -10.45
C GLY A 74 8.50 -6.19 -10.20
N ASN A 75 7.64 -6.02 -11.20
CA ASN A 75 6.33 -5.41 -10.99
C ASN A 75 5.44 -6.31 -10.14
N ILE A 76 4.67 -5.72 -9.23
CA ILE A 76 3.71 -6.45 -8.40
C ILE A 76 2.50 -6.82 -9.26
N LEU A 77 2.25 -8.11 -9.48
CA LEU A 77 1.07 -8.59 -10.22
C LEU A 77 -0.16 -8.73 -9.32
N SER A 78 0.03 -9.11 -8.07
CA SER A 78 -1.04 -9.16 -7.08
C SER A 78 -0.53 -8.88 -5.68
N LEU A 79 -1.40 -8.31 -4.85
CA LEU A 79 -1.18 -8.06 -3.44
C LEU A 79 -2.45 -8.43 -2.69
N ARG A 80 -2.32 -9.26 -1.65
CA ARG A 80 -3.43 -9.57 -0.74
C ARG A 80 -3.05 -9.19 0.68
N ARG A 81 -3.97 -8.56 1.41
CA ARG A 81 -3.83 -8.22 2.82
C ARG A 81 -5.02 -8.71 3.62
N GLU A 82 -4.74 -9.28 4.78
CA GLU A 82 -5.73 -9.67 5.76
C GLU A 82 -5.83 -8.61 6.88
N GLY A 83 -6.99 -8.46 7.46
CA GLY A 83 -7.23 -7.53 8.56
C GLY A 83 -8.56 -7.74 9.24
N LEU A 84 -8.88 -6.90 10.22
CA LEU A 84 -10.16 -6.92 10.92
C LEU A 84 -11.22 -6.22 10.06
N LEU A 85 -12.28 -6.93 9.72
CA LEU A 85 -13.39 -6.46 8.88
C LEU A 85 -14.49 -5.77 9.72
N ASN A 86 -15.37 -5.03 9.06
CA ASN A 86 -16.53 -4.39 9.68
C ASN A 86 -17.47 -5.40 10.34
N SER A 87 -17.52 -6.64 9.85
CA SER A 87 -18.25 -7.74 10.48
C SER A 87 -17.70 -8.16 11.85
N GLY A 88 -16.51 -7.67 12.24
CA GLY A 88 -15.80 -8.08 13.45
C GLY A 88 -14.99 -9.36 13.30
N ASN A 89 -14.99 -9.97 12.11
CA ASN A 89 -14.16 -11.13 11.78
C ASN A 89 -12.84 -10.67 11.13
N TYR A 90 -11.84 -11.54 11.12
CA TYR A 90 -10.63 -11.34 10.31
C TYR A 90 -10.83 -11.93 8.92
N GLY A 91 -10.40 -11.20 7.90
CA GLY A 91 -10.49 -11.61 6.51
C GLY A 91 -9.75 -10.65 5.59
N THR A 92 -9.98 -10.80 4.29
CA THR A 92 -9.29 -10.03 3.25
C THR A 92 -9.78 -8.59 3.22
N ILE A 93 -8.86 -7.64 3.40
CA ILE A 93 -9.11 -6.19 3.31
C ILE A 93 -8.68 -5.59 1.97
N ASP A 94 -7.75 -6.24 1.26
CA ASP A 94 -7.38 -5.98 -0.13
C ASP A 94 -7.06 -7.30 -0.83
N ASP A 95 -7.54 -7.46 -2.05
CA ASP A 95 -7.18 -8.54 -2.98
C ASP A 95 -6.91 -7.94 -4.37
N LEU A 96 -5.77 -7.27 -4.47
CA LEU A 96 -5.42 -6.41 -5.58
C LEU A 96 -4.80 -7.18 -6.74
N THR A 97 -5.27 -6.87 -7.95
CA THR A 97 -4.67 -7.29 -9.22
C THR A 97 -4.22 -6.07 -9.99
N TYR A 98 -2.98 -6.07 -10.47
CA TYR A 98 -2.36 -4.95 -11.16
C TYR A 98 -2.22 -5.25 -12.65
N SER A 99 -2.66 -4.32 -13.50
CA SER A 99 -2.47 -4.34 -14.95
C SER A 99 -1.44 -3.30 -15.39
N TYR A 100 -0.56 -3.68 -16.32
CA TYR A 100 0.58 -2.85 -16.73
C TYR A 100 0.62 -2.62 -18.23
N LYS A 101 1.14 -1.46 -18.63
CA LYS A 101 1.65 -1.18 -19.97
C LYS A 101 3.16 -0.92 -19.87
N GLY A 102 3.97 -1.90 -20.29
CA GLY A 102 5.39 -1.92 -19.92
C GLY A 102 5.56 -2.07 -18.40
N ASN A 103 6.21 -1.10 -17.75
CA ASN A 103 6.39 -1.05 -16.29
C ASN A 103 5.48 0.00 -15.61
N GLN A 104 4.52 0.57 -16.34
CA GLN A 104 3.58 1.55 -15.80
C GLN A 104 2.25 0.86 -15.49
N VAL A 105 1.77 1.01 -14.26
CA VAL A 105 0.44 0.52 -13.84
C VAL A 105 -0.62 1.30 -14.60
N VAL A 106 -1.56 0.61 -15.23
CA VAL A 106 -2.69 1.25 -15.92
C VAL A 106 -4.01 1.01 -15.21
N LYS A 107 -4.11 -0.07 -14.43
CA LYS A 107 -5.32 -0.41 -13.67
C LYS A 107 -4.95 -1.20 -12.41
N ILE A 108 -5.75 -1.03 -11.34
CA ILE A 108 -5.70 -1.84 -10.12
C ILE A 108 -7.12 -2.23 -9.77
N ASP A 109 -7.44 -3.51 -9.82
CA ASP A 109 -8.72 -4.08 -9.40
C ASP A 109 -8.60 -4.61 -7.96
N ASP A 110 -9.62 -4.36 -7.12
CA ASP A 110 -9.73 -4.93 -5.77
C ASP A 110 -10.93 -5.87 -5.70
N ALA A 111 -10.68 -7.15 -5.46
CA ALA A 111 -11.70 -8.17 -5.31
C ALA A 111 -12.15 -8.37 -3.84
N ALA A 112 -11.69 -7.54 -2.89
CA ALA A 112 -12.12 -7.62 -1.50
C ALA A 112 -13.60 -7.19 -1.35
N GLU A 113 -14.40 -8.04 -0.71
CA GLU A 113 -15.85 -7.82 -0.57
C GLU A 113 -16.22 -6.93 0.61
N GLU A 114 -15.40 -6.90 1.66
CA GLU A 114 -15.70 -6.17 2.90
C GLU A 114 -14.63 -5.14 3.23
N SER A 115 -15.06 -4.00 3.74
CA SER A 115 -14.16 -2.96 4.24
C SER A 115 -13.60 -3.29 5.63
N PRO A 116 -12.40 -2.82 5.97
CA PRO A 116 -11.83 -2.97 7.29
C PRO A 116 -12.62 -2.19 8.35
N SER A 117 -12.60 -2.68 9.60
CA SER A 117 -13.35 -2.11 10.73
C SER A 117 -12.84 -0.74 11.18
N TYR A 118 -11.64 -0.34 10.78
CA TYR A 118 -11.03 0.92 11.21
C TYR A 118 -10.40 1.69 10.05
N LYS A 119 -10.58 3.01 10.08
CA LYS A 119 -10.10 3.91 9.03
C LYS A 119 -8.57 3.90 8.84
N GLY A 120 -7.83 3.56 9.90
CA GLY A 120 -6.37 3.48 9.88
C GLY A 120 -5.79 2.25 9.14
N ALA A 121 -6.62 1.32 8.68
CA ALA A 121 -6.18 0.17 7.89
C ALA A 121 -5.61 0.57 6.53
N MET A 122 -5.96 1.77 6.03
CA MET A 122 -5.47 2.31 4.75
C MET A 122 -5.61 1.30 3.60
N HIS A 123 -6.77 0.62 3.53
CA HIS A 123 -7.07 -0.31 2.44
C HIS A 123 -7.19 0.45 1.11
N PHE A 124 -6.95 -0.26 0.02
CA PHE A 124 -7.16 0.29 -1.32
C PHE A 124 -8.65 0.61 -1.48
N ARG A 125 -8.96 1.64 -2.23
CA ARG A 125 -10.32 2.02 -2.56
C ARG A 125 -10.45 2.05 -4.06
N ASP A 126 -11.01 0.99 -4.57
CA ASP A 126 -11.32 0.83 -5.99
C ASP A 126 -12.60 1.60 -6.31
N TYR A 127 -12.43 2.88 -6.66
CA TYR A 127 -13.53 3.76 -7.01
C TYR A 127 -13.73 3.89 -8.52
N ALA A 128 -12.77 3.45 -9.31
CA ALA A 128 -12.82 3.51 -10.75
C ALA A 128 -12.79 2.08 -11.31
N ASP A 129 -13.72 1.76 -12.19
CA ASP A 129 -13.72 0.51 -12.96
C ASP A 129 -13.59 0.88 -14.45
N GLU A 130 -12.42 1.42 -14.80
CA GLU A 130 -12.07 1.87 -16.14
C GLU A 130 -10.98 0.97 -16.73
N GLU A 131 -10.90 0.88 -18.06
CA GLU A 131 -9.81 0.14 -18.72
C GLU A 131 -8.42 0.76 -18.42
N THR A 132 -8.40 2.09 -18.22
CA THR A 132 -7.19 2.85 -17.88
C THR A 132 -7.52 3.85 -16.78
N GLU A 133 -7.01 3.61 -15.58
CA GLU A 133 -7.21 4.44 -14.38
C GLU A 133 -6.06 5.40 -14.14
N TYR A 134 -4.86 5.03 -14.63
CA TYR A 134 -3.63 5.79 -14.44
C TYR A 134 -3.00 6.12 -15.79
N THR A 135 -2.65 7.38 -15.98
CA THR A 135 -1.90 7.84 -17.18
C THR A 135 -0.63 8.55 -16.79
N TYR A 136 0.33 8.58 -17.72
CA TYR A 136 1.68 9.09 -17.47
C TYR A 136 2.16 9.96 -18.63
N ASP A 137 3.07 10.89 -18.36
CA ASP A 137 3.78 11.64 -19.37
C ASP A 137 4.96 10.82 -19.97
N ALA A 138 5.69 11.43 -20.90
CA ALA A 138 6.85 10.79 -21.57
C ALA A 138 8.03 10.53 -20.62
N ASN A 139 8.11 11.23 -19.48
CA ASN A 139 9.12 11.04 -18.45
C ASN A 139 8.73 9.96 -17.42
N GLY A 140 7.48 9.45 -17.48
CA GLY A 140 6.94 8.49 -16.54
C GLY A 140 6.28 9.11 -15.32
N ASN A 141 6.06 10.42 -15.29
CA ASN A 141 5.32 11.09 -14.23
C ASN A 141 3.82 10.83 -14.39
N MET A 142 3.12 10.54 -13.31
CA MET A 142 1.66 10.28 -13.33
C MET A 142 0.90 11.56 -13.69
N LEU A 143 -0.01 11.46 -14.67
CA LEU A 143 -0.89 12.56 -15.07
C LEU A 143 -2.27 12.48 -14.46
N THR A 144 -2.82 11.26 -14.34
CA THR A 144 -4.18 11.04 -13.80
C THR A 144 -4.20 9.85 -12.84
N ASP A 145 -5.14 9.88 -11.87
CA ASP A 145 -5.47 8.78 -10.97
C ASP A 145 -6.98 8.77 -10.76
N SER A 146 -7.69 7.94 -11.51
CA SER A 146 -9.15 7.85 -11.48
C SER A 146 -9.66 7.40 -10.12
N ASN A 147 -8.93 6.55 -9.39
CA ASN A 147 -9.31 6.08 -8.06
C ASN A 147 -9.26 7.18 -7.00
N LYS A 148 -8.37 8.15 -7.14
CA LYS A 148 -8.31 9.34 -6.28
C LYS A 148 -9.07 10.53 -6.83
N GLY A 149 -9.69 10.38 -8.02
CA GLY A 149 -10.36 11.48 -8.71
C GLY A 149 -9.39 12.57 -9.20
N ILE A 150 -8.10 12.26 -9.36
CA ILE A 150 -7.11 13.20 -9.93
C ILE A 150 -7.30 13.24 -11.44
N THR A 151 -7.64 14.43 -11.94
CA THR A 151 -7.92 14.66 -13.36
C THR A 151 -6.73 15.19 -14.14
N SER A 152 -5.80 15.88 -13.46
CA SER A 152 -4.51 16.27 -14.04
C SER A 152 -3.47 16.54 -12.96
N ILE A 153 -2.22 16.25 -13.28
CA ILE A 153 -1.04 16.69 -12.52
C ILE A 153 -0.12 17.41 -13.49
N ASP A 154 0.17 18.68 -13.20
CA ASP A 154 1.18 19.46 -13.93
C ASP A 154 2.49 19.45 -13.15
N TYR A 155 3.61 19.29 -13.85
CA TYR A 155 4.93 19.23 -13.27
C TYR A 155 5.75 20.45 -13.64
N ASN A 156 6.66 20.87 -12.77
CA ASN A 156 7.63 21.92 -13.06
C ASN A 156 8.87 21.34 -13.76
N VAL A 157 9.84 22.19 -14.06
CA VAL A 157 11.09 21.81 -14.75
C VAL A 157 12.01 20.88 -13.94
N LEU A 158 11.68 20.62 -12.67
CA LEU A 158 12.37 19.68 -11.79
C LEU A 158 11.59 18.36 -11.63
N ASP A 159 10.58 18.11 -12.48
CA ASP A 159 9.65 16.98 -12.39
C ASP A 159 8.92 16.89 -11.02
N LEU A 160 8.70 18.04 -10.36
CA LEU A 160 7.92 18.13 -9.12
C LEU A 160 6.49 18.57 -9.42
N PRO A 161 5.45 17.94 -8.81
CA PRO A 161 4.06 18.33 -9.01
C PRO A 161 3.83 19.80 -8.63
N GLN A 162 3.44 20.63 -9.58
CA GLN A 162 3.18 22.06 -9.38
C GLN A 162 1.70 22.35 -9.18
N CYS A 163 0.83 21.61 -9.88
CA CYS A 163 -0.60 21.74 -9.80
C CYS A 163 -1.26 20.36 -9.85
N ILE A 164 -2.20 20.09 -8.96
CA ILE A 164 -3.00 18.86 -8.97
C ILE A 164 -4.46 19.26 -9.00
N SER A 165 -5.17 18.87 -10.06
CA SER A 165 -6.63 19.07 -10.18
C SER A 165 -7.35 17.79 -9.82
N THR A 166 -8.39 17.89 -8.99
CA THR A 166 -9.21 16.76 -8.56
C THR A 166 -10.68 17.03 -8.80
N LYS A 167 -11.46 15.99 -9.10
CA LYS A 167 -12.91 16.03 -8.99
C LYS A 167 -13.29 15.61 -7.57
N SER A 168 -14.08 16.42 -6.90
CA SER A 168 -14.62 16.02 -5.61
C SER A 168 -15.52 14.79 -5.79
N ARG A 169 -15.16 13.69 -5.15
CA ARG A 169 -16.01 12.49 -4.98
C ARG A 169 -16.80 12.54 -3.67
N ALA A 170 -16.96 13.70 -3.07
CA ALA A 170 -17.74 13.84 -1.86
C ALA A 170 -19.19 13.44 -2.13
N LEU A 171 -19.69 12.44 -1.40
CA LEU A 171 -21.09 11.99 -1.37
C LEU A 171 -22.10 13.13 -1.06
N PHE A 172 -21.63 14.37 -0.87
CA PHE A 172 -22.41 15.51 -0.39
C PHE A 172 -22.11 16.85 -1.08
N LYS A 173 -21.29 16.90 -2.12
CA LYS A 173 -21.07 18.14 -2.90
C LYS A 173 -21.09 17.83 -4.39
N GLU A 174 -22.07 18.39 -5.08
CA GLU A 174 -22.11 18.40 -6.53
C GLU A 174 -20.89 19.15 -7.08
N ASP A 175 -20.18 18.52 -8.02
CA ASP A 175 -19.21 19.09 -8.97
C ASP A 175 -18.25 20.19 -8.47
N SER A 176 -17.59 20.01 -7.33
CA SER A 176 -16.47 20.88 -7.00
C SER A 176 -15.17 20.30 -7.54
N ASN A 177 -14.50 21.01 -8.44
CA ASN A 177 -13.13 20.74 -8.84
C ASN A 177 -12.22 21.47 -7.83
N ASP A 178 -11.52 20.71 -7.02
CA ASP A 178 -10.53 21.27 -6.12
C ASP A 178 -9.15 21.24 -6.78
N THR A 179 -8.36 22.29 -6.58
CA THR A 179 -7.01 22.38 -7.14
C THR A 179 -6.01 22.66 -6.04
N ILE A 180 -4.92 21.90 -6.04
CA ILE A 180 -3.81 22.07 -5.11
C ILE A 180 -2.62 22.62 -5.88
N TYR A 181 -2.06 23.73 -5.42
CA TYR A 181 -0.85 24.33 -5.96
C TYR A 181 0.31 24.15 -4.99
N TYR A 182 1.46 23.79 -5.51
CA TYR A 182 2.70 23.72 -4.76
C TYR A 182 3.71 24.75 -5.26
N THR A 183 4.41 25.39 -4.34
CA THR A 183 5.53 26.28 -4.61
C THR A 183 6.81 25.68 -4.06
N TYR A 184 7.85 25.67 -4.85
CA TYR A 184 9.17 25.13 -4.50
C TYR A 184 10.24 26.21 -4.58
N SER A 185 11.31 26.05 -3.79
CA SER A 185 12.57 26.75 -4.00
C SER A 185 13.35 26.14 -5.18
N ALA A 186 14.41 26.79 -5.59
CA ALA A 186 15.24 26.34 -6.73
C ALA A 186 15.91 24.98 -6.50
N ASP A 187 16.10 24.55 -5.24
CA ASP A 187 16.65 23.26 -4.85
C ASP A 187 15.59 22.15 -4.74
N GLY A 188 14.30 22.45 -5.04
CA GLY A 188 13.20 21.51 -4.97
C GLY A 188 12.54 21.37 -3.59
N THR A 189 12.94 22.17 -2.61
CA THR A 189 12.28 22.17 -1.29
C THR A 189 10.87 22.74 -1.40
N LYS A 190 9.84 22.03 -0.94
CA LYS A 190 8.45 22.49 -0.93
C LYS A 190 8.27 23.59 0.11
N LEU A 191 7.94 24.80 -0.35
CA LEU A 191 7.77 25.99 0.49
C LEU A 191 6.32 26.24 0.88
N ARG A 192 5.36 25.89 0.00
CA ARG A 192 3.95 26.22 0.19
C ARG A 192 3.04 25.23 -0.52
N SER A 193 1.91 24.93 0.09
CA SER A 193 0.72 24.35 -0.56
C SER A 193 -0.47 25.31 -0.43
N THR A 194 -1.26 25.43 -1.50
CA THR A 194 -2.47 26.28 -1.55
C THR A 194 -3.60 25.47 -2.14
N TYR A 195 -4.76 25.53 -1.52
CA TYR A 195 -5.99 24.85 -1.95
C TYR A 195 -6.97 25.91 -2.50
N LYS A 196 -7.60 25.61 -3.62
CA LYS A 196 -8.64 26.43 -4.23
C LYS A 196 -9.83 25.60 -4.61
#